data_6b8c9d3f5290e5ad9238849ac1bdf0e2
#
_entry.id   6b8c9d3f5290e5ad9238849ac1bdf0e2
#
_cell.length_a   1.000
_cell.length_b   1.000
_cell.length_c   1.000
_cell.angle_alpha   90.00
_cell.angle_beta   90.00
_cell.angle_gamma   90.00
#
_symmetry.space_group_name_H-M   'P 1'
#
loop_
_entity.id
_entity.type
_entity.pdbx_description
1 polymer ?
#
loop_
_entity_poly.entity_id
_entity_poly.type
_entity_poly.pdbx_seq_one_letter_code
_entity_poly.pdbx_strand_id
1 'polypeptide(L)'
;RERTPHQHDKNFITELGYYTKLFPLYGKTIPYAGGFYGIGMLTKYPYINVQKIMLPKRDIRHEARALLMAEMELSSGDTIIVASTHLDYTSSESRSEQLKVITKILEEKHFPIILGGDFNTKPDSDEIKKYFGTWQSLSDNTVLTSPSKHPRNKIDYLFGYPQKSWRLLSSKVENILLSDHLPIVSEIELVNKVK
;
A
#
# COMPACT_ATOMS: atom_id res chain seq x y z
N ARG A 1 -12.16 -6.65 1.40
CA ARG A 1 -13.00 -7.81 0.99
C ARG A 1 -14.20 -7.32 0.20
N GLU A 2 -14.73 -8.13 -0.67
CA GLU A 2 -15.87 -7.81 -1.52
C GLU A 2 -16.86 -8.98 -1.50
N ARG A 3 -18.14 -8.69 -1.21
CA ARG A 3 -19.25 -9.66 -1.25
C ARG A 3 -19.00 -10.96 -0.51
N THR A 4 -18.40 -10.90 0.67
CA THR A 4 -18.28 -12.08 1.55
C THR A 4 -19.42 -12.09 2.57
N PRO A 5 -19.84 -13.25 3.10
CA PRO A 5 -20.90 -13.33 4.12
C PRO A 5 -20.59 -12.49 5.37
N HIS A 6 -19.32 -12.39 5.76
CA HIS A 6 -18.88 -11.55 6.87
C HIS A 6 -19.08 -10.04 6.65
N GLN A 7 -19.28 -9.62 5.42
CA GLN A 7 -19.58 -8.23 5.06
C GLN A 7 -21.01 -8.06 4.54
N HIS A 8 -21.92 -8.98 4.84
CA HIS A 8 -23.30 -8.92 4.37
C HIS A 8 -23.42 -8.67 2.86
N ASP A 9 -22.57 -9.35 2.07
CA ASP A 9 -22.48 -9.26 0.61
C ASP A 9 -22.17 -7.86 0.04
N LYS A 10 -21.69 -6.94 0.90
CA LYS A 10 -21.29 -5.59 0.49
C LYS A 10 -19.88 -5.53 -0.05
N ASN A 11 -19.64 -4.55 -0.91
CA ASN A 11 -18.30 -4.16 -1.33
C ASN A 11 -17.75 -3.12 -0.35
N PHE A 12 -16.80 -3.52 0.50
CA PHE A 12 -16.28 -2.69 1.57
C PHE A 12 -15.65 -1.38 1.09
N ILE A 13 -14.87 -1.43 0.01
CA ILE A 13 -14.21 -0.23 -0.51
C ILE A 13 -15.22 0.76 -1.10
N THR A 14 -16.28 0.26 -1.76
CA THR A 14 -17.35 1.10 -2.29
C THR A 14 -18.16 1.76 -1.17
N GLU A 15 -18.51 0.99 -0.12
CA GLU A 15 -19.19 1.53 1.07
C GLU A 15 -18.36 2.62 1.74
N LEU A 16 -17.05 2.35 1.96
CA LEU A 16 -16.13 3.35 2.51
C LEU A 16 -16.06 4.59 1.62
N GLY A 17 -15.97 4.44 0.31
CA GLY A 17 -15.99 5.56 -0.64
C GLY A 17 -17.27 6.39 -0.52
N TYR A 18 -18.42 5.73 -0.41
CA TYR A 18 -19.72 6.41 -0.24
C TYR A 18 -19.78 7.24 1.05
N TYR A 19 -19.40 6.65 2.21
CA TYR A 19 -19.46 7.34 3.49
C TYR A 19 -18.40 8.43 3.65
N THR A 20 -17.21 8.24 3.08
CA THR A 20 -16.09 9.20 3.17
C THR A 20 -16.12 10.26 2.07
N LYS A 21 -16.98 10.09 1.04
CA LYS A 21 -17.01 10.91 -0.18
C LYS A 21 -15.71 10.89 -0.96
N LEU A 22 -15.01 9.75 -0.90
CA LEU A 22 -13.77 9.49 -1.63
C LEU A 22 -14.02 8.52 -2.79
N PHE A 23 -13.20 8.62 -3.83
CA PHE A 23 -13.25 7.71 -4.97
C PHE A 23 -12.60 6.37 -4.62
N PRO A 24 -13.32 5.24 -4.72
CA PRO A 24 -12.79 3.93 -4.38
C PRO A 24 -12.08 3.28 -5.57
N LEU A 25 -10.91 2.68 -5.32
CA LEU A 25 -10.18 1.83 -6.23
C LEU A 25 -9.98 0.46 -5.58
N TYR A 26 -10.23 -0.62 -6.32
CA TYR A 26 -10.14 -1.98 -5.78
C TYR A 26 -9.44 -2.95 -6.74
N GLY A 27 -8.41 -3.62 -6.23
CA GLY A 27 -7.66 -4.66 -6.91
C GLY A 27 -7.96 -6.04 -6.33
N LYS A 28 -8.86 -6.81 -6.95
CA LYS A 28 -9.14 -8.21 -6.56
C LYS A 28 -7.90 -9.07 -6.75
N THR A 29 -7.59 -9.94 -5.78
CA THR A 29 -6.47 -10.88 -5.86
C THR A 29 -6.91 -12.34 -5.84
N ILE A 30 -7.75 -12.75 -4.90
CA ILE A 30 -8.21 -14.12 -4.75
C ILE A 30 -9.72 -14.22 -4.51
N PRO A 31 -10.38 -15.30 -4.93
CA PRO A 31 -11.70 -15.68 -4.41
C PRO A 31 -11.59 -15.95 -2.90
N TYR A 32 -12.56 -15.52 -2.12
CA TYR A 32 -12.58 -15.71 -0.68
C TYR A 32 -14.00 -15.73 -0.14
N ALA A 33 -14.38 -16.82 0.54
CA ALA A 33 -15.67 -16.97 1.24
C ALA A 33 -16.89 -16.52 0.39
N GLY A 34 -16.98 -16.98 -0.86
CA GLY A 34 -18.08 -16.64 -1.79
C GLY A 34 -17.98 -15.27 -2.45
N GLY A 35 -17.02 -14.43 -2.05
CA GLY A 35 -16.70 -13.14 -2.65
C GLY A 35 -15.23 -13.06 -3.05
N PHE A 36 -14.61 -11.90 -2.81
CA PHE A 36 -13.22 -11.63 -3.17
C PHE A 36 -12.45 -10.94 -2.05
N TYR A 37 -11.16 -11.28 -1.94
CA TYR A 37 -10.18 -10.55 -1.18
C TYR A 37 -9.26 -9.78 -2.13
N GLY A 38 -8.71 -8.65 -1.65
CA GLY A 38 -7.84 -7.82 -2.47
C GLY A 38 -7.33 -6.62 -1.70
N ILE A 39 -6.73 -5.69 -2.44
CA ILE A 39 -6.21 -4.43 -1.95
C ILE A 39 -7.05 -3.27 -2.47
N GLY A 40 -7.06 -2.15 -1.75
CA GLY A 40 -7.87 -1.01 -2.12
C GLY A 40 -7.25 0.31 -1.75
N MET A 41 -7.70 1.36 -2.40
CA MET A 41 -7.34 2.75 -2.11
C MET A 41 -8.61 3.60 -2.14
N LEU A 42 -8.59 4.69 -1.37
CA LEU A 42 -9.57 5.77 -1.44
C LEU A 42 -8.82 7.07 -1.73
N THR A 43 -9.33 7.88 -2.63
CA THR A 43 -8.72 9.16 -2.97
C THR A 43 -9.76 10.25 -3.12
N LYS A 44 -9.41 11.48 -2.72
CA LYS A 44 -10.16 12.69 -3.03
C LYS A 44 -9.74 13.33 -4.36
N TYR A 45 -8.60 12.90 -4.90
CA TYR A 45 -8.06 13.44 -6.14
C TYR A 45 -8.56 12.66 -7.35
N PRO A 46 -8.75 13.32 -8.50
CA PRO A 46 -8.97 12.63 -9.75
C PRO A 46 -7.82 11.68 -10.08
N TYR A 47 -8.13 10.55 -10.71
CA TYR A 47 -7.13 9.62 -11.20
C TYR A 47 -7.26 9.45 -12.71
N ILE A 48 -6.12 9.40 -13.39
CA ILE A 48 -6.06 9.37 -14.85
C ILE A 48 -5.89 7.93 -15.36
N ASN A 49 -5.10 7.13 -14.64
CA ASN A 49 -4.73 5.78 -15.03
C ASN A 49 -4.72 4.87 -13.80
N VAL A 50 -5.35 3.69 -13.93
CA VAL A 50 -5.38 2.70 -12.86
C VAL A 50 -4.87 1.37 -13.40
N GLN A 51 -3.90 0.78 -12.72
CA GLN A 51 -3.34 -0.51 -13.09
C GLN A 51 -3.32 -1.45 -11.89
N LYS A 52 -3.70 -2.70 -12.12
CA LYS A 52 -3.49 -3.81 -11.20
C LYS A 52 -2.54 -4.81 -11.83
N ILE A 53 -1.45 -5.09 -11.17
CA ILE A 53 -0.40 -6.01 -11.64
C ILE A 53 -0.31 -7.16 -10.63
N MET A 54 -0.52 -8.39 -11.11
CA MET A 54 -0.36 -9.57 -10.26
C MET A 54 1.12 -9.81 -10.01
N LEU A 55 1.47 -10.07 -8.75
CA LEU A 55 2.84 -10.30 -8.32
C LEU A 55 3.24 -11.76 -8.45
N PRO A 56 4.54 -12.06 -8.52
CA PRO A 56 5.04 -13.43 -8.57
C PRO A 56 4.53 -14.27 -7.40
N LYS A 57 4.31 -15.54 -7.68
CA LYS A 57 3.83 -16.53 -6.72
C LYS A 57 4.71 -17.77 -6.82
N ARG A 58 5.48 -18.07 -5.79
CA ARG A 58 6.44 -19.19 -5.81
C ARG A 58 5.79 -20.56 -5.70
N ASP A 59 4.67 -20.63 -4.98
CA ASP A 59 3.95 -21.89 -4.73
C ASP A 59 2.47 -21.70 -5.05
N ILE A 60 1.83 -22.72 -5.62
CA ILE A 60 0.39 -22.70 -5.93
C ILE A 60 -0.47 -22.49 -4.68
N ARG A 61 0.02 -22.88 -3.51
CA ARG A 61 -0.66 -22.74 -2.22
C ARG A 61 -0.58 -21.33 -1.64
N HIS A 62 0.37 -20.50 -2.08
CA HIS A 62 0.47 -19.12 -1.62
C HIS A 62 -0.70 -18.30 -2.17
N GLU A 63 -1.14 -17.32 -1.41
CA GLU A 63 -2.16 -16.38 -1.87
C GLU A 63 -1.62 -15.50 -3.01
N ALA A 64 -2.43 -15.27 -4.03
CA ALA A 64 -2.05 -14.33 -5.06
C ALA A 64 -2.04 -12.91 -4.52
N ARG A 65 -0.96 -12.18 -4.78
CA ARG A 65 -0.73 -10.79 -4.37
C ARG A 65 -0.71 -9.88 -5.59
N ALA A 66 -0.95 -8.60 -5.37
CA ALA A 66 -0.95 -7.62 -6.46
C ALA A 66 -0.36 -6.28 -5.99
N LEU A 67 0.09 -5.50 -6.97
CA LEU A 67 0.31 -4.07 -6.90
C LEU A 67 -0.90 -3.39 -7.55
N LEU A 68 -1.59 -2.52 -6.81
CA LEU A 68 -2.60 -1.61 -7.35
C LEU A 68 -2.00 -0.21 -7.35
N MET A 69 -1.99 0.45 -8.51
CA MET A 69 -1.47 1.81 -8.62
C MET A 69 -2.38 2.68 -9.47
N ALA A 70 -2.36 3.98 -9.18
CA ALA A 70 -3.10 4.99 -9.92
C ALA A 70 -2.27 6.26 -10.07
N GLU A 71 -2.34 6.89 -11.24
CA GLU A 71 -1.85 8.25 -11.47
C GLU A 71 -2.93 9.21 -10.99
N MET A 72 -2.55 10.16 -10.13
CA MET A 72 -3.47 11.10 -9.50
C MET A 72 -3.00 12.53 -9.74
N GLU A 73 -3.94 13.40 -10.10
CA GLU A 73 -3.69 14.83 -10.25
C GLU A 73 -3.98 15.54 -8.92
N LEU A 74 -2.97 16.18 -8.36
CA LEU A 74 -3.09 16.99 -7.16
C LEU A 74 -3.72 18.36 -7.47
N SER A 75 -4.26 19.03 -6.44
CA SER A 75 -4.81 20.39 -6.58
C SER A 75 -3.78 21.43 -7.05
N SER A 76 -2.50 21.13 -6.95
CA SER A 76 -1.40 21.96 -7.49
C SER A 76 -1.18 21.80 -8.99
N GLY A 77 -1.88 20.85 -9.64
CA GLY A 77 -1.65 20.45 -11.03
C GLY A 77 -0.50 19.45 -11.22
N ASP A 78 0.17 19.05 -10.13
CA ASP A 78 1.20 18.01 -10.19
C ASP A 78 0.55 16.63 -10.29
N THR A 79 1.16 15.71 -11.04
CA THR A 79 0.76 14.31 -11.08
C THR A 79 1.69 13.47 -10.21
N ILE A 80 1.11 12.59 -9.42
CA ILE A 80 1.83 11.59 -8.62
C ILE A 80 1.26 10.19 -8.90
N ILE A 81 2.03 9.17 -8.57
CA ILE A 81 1.54 7.79 -8.52
C ILE A 81 1.33 7.39 -7.08
N VAL A 82 0.14 6.90 -6.76
CA VAL A 82 -0.13 6.25 -5.47
C VAL A 82 -0.32 4.77 -5.71
N ALA A 83 0.40 3.96 -4.95
CA ALA A 83 0.40 2.52 -5.07
C ALA A 83 0.12 1.84 -3.74
N SER A 84 -0.58 0.70 -3.79
CA SER A 84 -0.89 -0.14 -2.64
C SER A 84 -0.53 -1.59 -2.93
N THR A 85 0.00 -2.27 -1.92
CA THR A 85 0.31 -3.71 -2.00
C THR A 85 0.05 -4.41 -0.67
N HIS A 86 -0.06 -5.73 -0.73
CA HIS A 86 -0.02 -6.61 0.44
C HIS A 86 0.84 -7.81 0.06
N LEU A 87 2.03 -7.91 0.65
CA LEU A 87 3.02 -8.93 0.27
C LEU A 87 2.72 -10.30 0.90
N ASP A 88 3.40 -11.31 0.40
CA ASP A 88 3.32 -12.67 0.91
C ASP A 88 3.78 -12.74 2.39
N TYR A 89 2.99 -13.40 3.23
CA TYR A 89 3.33 -13.56 4.64
C TYR A 89 4.15 -14.85 4.92
N THR A 90 4.27 -15.74 3.93
CA THR A 90 4.79 -17.09 4.15
C THR A 90 6.31 -17.19 4.06
N SER A 91 6.95 -16.43 3.14
CA SER A 91 8.42 -16.52 2.98
C SER A 91 9.07 -15.20 2.54
N SER A 92 10.30 -15.00 2.99
CA SER A 92 11.15 -13.86 2.60
C SER A 92 11.52 -13.89 1.12
N GLU A 93 11.72 -15.08 0.56
CA GLU A 93 12.02 -15.27 -0.86
C GLU A 93 10.85 -14.83 -1.74
N SER A 94 9.61 -15.21 -1.37
CA SER A 94 8.41 -14.74 -2.05
C SER A 94 8.30 -13.22 -2.02
N ARG A 95 8.47 -12.61 -0.84
CA ARG A 95 8.46 -11.15 -0.70
C ARG A 95 9.55 -10.48 -1.52
N SER A 96 10.77 -11.05 -1.50
CA SER A 96 11.89 -10.50 -2.27
C SER A 96 11.61 -10.50 -3.78
N GLU A 97 11.02 -11.57 -4.33
CA GLU A 97 10.60 -11.62 -5.74
C GLU A 97 9.48 -10.60 -6.03
N GLN A 98 8.50 -10.47 -5.14
CA GLN A 98 7.43 -9.49 -5.27
C GLN A 98 7.95 -8.05 -5.23
N LEU A 99 8.83 -7.73 -4.29
CA LEU A 99 9.45 -6.42 -4.17
C LEU A 99 10.33 -6.07 -5.37
N LYS A 100 11.09 -7.03 -5.90
CA LYS A 100 11.86 -6.85 -7.14
C LYS A 100 10.99 -6.41 -8.31
N VAL A 101 9.80 -6.99 -8.45
CA VAL A 101 8.84 -6.61 -9.50
C VAL A 101 8.24 -5.23 -9.22
N ILE A 102 7.83 -4.97 -7.97
CA ILE A 102 7.24 -3.70 -7.56
C ILE A 102 8.20 -2.54 -7.80
N THR A 103 9.42 -2.63 -7.25
CA THR A 103 10.41 -1.54 -7.36
C THR A 103 10.81 -1.31 -8.80
N LYS A 104 11.04 -2.37 -9.59
CA LYS A 104 11.34 -2.24 -11.02
C LYS A 104 10.23 -1.47 -11.76
N ILE A 105 8.96 -1.84 -11.58
CA ILE A 105 7.84 -1.20 -12.26
C ILE A 105 7.69 0.27 -11.83
N LEU A 106 7.81 0.54 -10.54
CA LEU A 106 7.59 1.87 -10.00
C LEU A 106 8.77 2.81 -10.31
N GLU A 107 10.02 2.35 -10.21
CA GLU A 107 11.21 3.16 -10.47
C GLU A 107 11.38 3.54 -11.96
N GLU A 108 10.74 2.81 -12.87
CA GLU A 108 10.66 3.15 -14.29
C GLU A 108 9.63 4.26 -14.61
N LYS A 109 8.82 4.68 -13.62
CA LYS A 109 7.81 5.72 -13.82
C LYS A 109 8.42 7.13 -13.75
N HIS A 110 7.79 8.06 -14.47
CA HIS A 110 8.24 9.46 -14.54
C HIS A 110 7.72 10.33 -13.40
N PHE A 111 6.63 9.95 -12.76
CA PHE A 111 5.99 10.74 -11.70
C PHE A 111 6.48 10.33 -10.30
N PRO A 112 6.50 11.26 -9.33
CA PRO A 112 6.77 10.91 -7.94
C PRO A 112 5.75 9.89 -7.41
N ILE A 113 6.24 8.96 -6.59
CA ILE A 113 5.48 7.78 -6.16
C ILE A 113 5.31 7.77 -4.65
N ILE A 114 4.12 7.37 -4.20
CA ILE A 114 3.85 6.92 -2.83
C ILE A 114 3.43 5.46 -2.91
N LEU A 115 4.15 4.59 -2.21
CA LEU A 115 3.80 3.18 -2.05
C LEU A 115 3.46 2.90 -0.60
N GLY A 116 2.27 2.33 -0.35
CA GLY A 116 1.84 1.92 0.98
C GLY A 116 1.29 0.51 1.03
N GLY A 117 1.27 -0.09 2.23
CA GLY A 117 0.68 -1.40 2.43
C GLY A 117 1.27 -2.21 3.57
N ASP A 118 0.77 -3.44 3.69
CA ASP A 118 1.31 -4.48 4.55
C ASP A 118 2.41 -5.26 3.79
N PHE A 119 3.64 -5.10 4.26
CA PHE A 119 4.81 -5.74 3.64
C PHE A 119 5.15 -7.09 4.29
N ASN A 120 4.47 -7.47 5.36
CA ASN A 120 4.69 -8.72 6.10
C ASN A 120 6.16 -8.96 6.48
N THR A 121 6.95 -7.91 6.65
CA THR A 121 8.36 -7.97 7.02
C THR A 121 8.76 -6.79 7.88
N LYS A 122 9.82 -6.94 8.68
CA LYS A 122 10.30 -5.93 9.64
C LYS A 122 11.24 -4.91 9.00
N PRO A 123 11.42 -3.71 9.61
CA PRO A 123 12.26 -2.65 9.05
C PRO A 123 13.73 -3.03 8.88
N ASP A 124 14.23 -3.91 9.73
CA ASP A 124 15.63 -4.38 9.72
C ASP A 124 15.87 -5.58 8.79
N SER A 125 14.83 -6.07 8.10
CA SER A 125 14.95 -7.18 7.16
C SER A 125 15.80 -6.82 5.94
N ASP A 126 16.41 -7.85 5.34
CA ASP A 126 17.22 -7.70 4.14
C ASP A 126 16.40 -7.23 2.94
N GLU A 127 15.11 -7.62 2.89
CA GLU A 127 14.19 -7.17 1.83
C GLU A 127 13.99 -5.65 1.89
N ILE A 128 13.70 -5.09 3.07
CA ILE A 128 13.48 -3.64 3.23
C ILE A 128 14.77 -2.87 2.91
N LYS A 129 15.90 -3.28 3.47
CA LYS A 129 17.20 -2.64 3.21
C LYS A 129 17.57 -2.67 1.72
N LYS A 130 17.35 -3.80 1.05
CA LYS A 130 17.71 -4.01 -0.35
C LYS A 130 16.86 -3.19 -1.30
N TYR A 131 15.53 -3.16 -1.11
CA TYR A 131 14.61 -2.58 -2.08
C TYR A 131 14.19 -1.15 -1.78
N PHE A 132 14.33 -0.69 -0.53
CA PHE A 132 13.91 0.65 -0.12
C PHE A 132 15.03 1.54 0.41
N GLY A 133 16.30 1.11 0.29
CA GLY A 133 17.46 1.91 0.71
C GLY A 133 17.61 3.26 -0.02
N THR A 134 17.03 3.38 -1.22
CA THR A 134 17.01 4.62 -2.04
C THR A 134 15.66 5.36 -2.02
N TRP A 135 14.70 4.85 -1.25
CA TRP A 135 13.38 5.44 -1.10
C TRP A 135 13.31 6.27 0.20
N GLN A 136 12.47 7.29 0.22
CA GLN A 136 12.16 8.02 1.44
C GLN A 136 11.17 7.22 2.28
N SER A 137 11.49 6.93 3.54
CA SER A 137 10.47 6.45 4.46
C SER A 137 9.49 7.58 4.77
N LEU A 138 8.22 7.32 4.51
CA LEU A 138 7.09 8.24 4.76
C LEU A 138 6.26 7.80 5.97
N SER A 139 6.77 6.86 6.77
CA SER A 139 6.20 6.43 8.03
C SER A 139 7.28 6.26 9.09
N ASP A 140 6.91 6.40 10.35
CA ASP A 140 7.82 6.09 11.47
C ASP A 140 8.02 4.57 11.54
N ASN A 141 9.25 4.13 11.32
CA ASN A 141 9.63 2.72 11.31
C ASN A 141 9.86 2.13 12.72
N THR A 142 9.77 2.95 13.75
CA THR A 142 9.94 2.53 15.15
C THR A 142 8.63 2.19 15.84
N VAL A 143 7.50 2.66 15.30
CA VAL A 143 6.17 2.46 15.88
C VAL A 143 5.51 1.21 15.31
N LEU A 144 5.10 0.32 16.19
CA LEU A 144 4.51 -0.98 15.84
C LEU A 144 3.07 -0.84 15.34
N THR A 145 2.68 -1.69 14.38
CA THR A 145 1.36 -1.63 13.74
C THR A 145 0.51 -2.89 13.91
N SER A 146 1.13 -4.04 14.20
CA SER A 146 0.43 -5.34 14.21
C SER A 146 0.89 -6.23 15.38
N PRO A 147 -0.05 -7.04 15.97
CA PRO A 147 -1.50 -6.92 15.90
C PRO A 147 -2.02 -5.68 16.65
N SER A 148 -3.19 -5.15 16.29
CA SER A 148 -3.69 -3.87 16.82
C SER A 148 -3.88 -3.85 18.34
N LYS A 149 -4.36 -4.94 18.97
CA LYS A 149 -4.61 -5.00 20.41
C LYS A 149 -3.33 -5.01 21.27
N HIS A 150 -2.26 -5.63 20.76
CA HIS A 150 -0.97 -5.74 21.44
C HIS A 150 0.14 -5.69 20.40
N PRO A 151 0.50 -4.52 19.89
CA PRO A 151 1.45 -4.40 18.78
C PRO A 151 2.82 -4.98 19.13
N ARG A 152 3.34 -5.83 18.23
CA ARG A 152 4.63 -6.50 18.37
C ARG A 152 5.50 -6.37 17.12
N ASN A 153 4.88 -6.01 15.98
CA ASN A 153 5.54 -5.93 14.70
C ASN A 153 5.27 -4.59 14.02
N LYS A 154 6.28 -4.06 13.35
CA LYS A 154 6.16 -3.02 12.34
C LYS A 154 6.26 -3.71 10.99
N ILE A 155 5.14 -3.83 10.27
CA ILE A 155 5.05 -4.51 8.98
C ILE A 155 4.26 -3.72 7.93
N ASP A 156 3.63 -2.63 8.34
CA ASP A 156 2.93 -1.69 7.48
C ASP A 156 3.80 -0.46 7.23
N TYR A 157 3.89 0.02 5.99
CA TYR A 157 4.79 1.11 5.60
C TYR A 157 4.15 2.06 4.62
N LEU A 158 4.75 3.27 4.58
CA LEU A 158 4.63 4.23 3.49
C LEU A 158 6.04 4.59 3.03
N PHE A 159 6.27 4.51 1.71
CA PHE A 159 7.53 4.87 1.06
C PHE A 159 7.29 5.83 -0.08
N GLY A 160 8.24 6.75 -0.32
CA GLY A 160 8.22 7.72 -1.41
C GLY A 160 9.41 7.56 -2.35
N TYR A 161 9.18 7.65 -3.66
CA TYR A 161 10.24 7.62 -4.67
C TYR A 161 10.01 8.69 -5.75
N PRO A 162 11.05 9.31 -6.31
CA PRO A 162 12.43 9.29 -5.80
C PRO A 162 12.53 9.97 -4.42
N GLN A 163 13.51 9.55 -3.62
CA GLN A 163 13.69 10.05 -2.24
C GLN A 163 13.66 11.57 -2.13
N LYS A 164 14.36 12.25 -3.04
CA LYS A 164 14.47 13.73 -3.07
C LYS A 164 13.17 14.47 -3.36
N SER A 165 12.15 13.78 -3.83
CA SER A 165 10.84 14.41 -4.14
C SER A 165 9.93 14.52 -2.93
N TRP A 166 10.26 13.86 -1.81
CA TRP A 166 9.37 13.74 -0.68
C TRP A 166 10.00 14.24 0.62
N ARG A 167 9.20 14.90 1.43
CA ARG A 167 9.52 15.27 2.82
C ARG A 167 8.43 14.73 3.73
N LEU A 168 8.82 13.96 4.75
CA LEU A 168 7.94 13.57 5.83
C LEU A 168 7.85 14.74 6.82
N LEU A 169 6.64 15.27 7.03
CA LEU A 169 6.37 16.34 7.99
C LEU A 169 5.99 15.77 9.35
N SER A 170 5.11 14.77 9.36
CA SER A 170 4.74 14.03 10.56
C SER A 170 4.29 12.61 10.22
N SER A 171 4.45 11.70 11.17
CA SER A 171 3.90 10.34 11.07
C SER A 171 3.49 9.85 12.45
N LYS A 172 2.32 9.22 12.52
CA LYS A 172 1.81 8.59 13.75
C LYS A 172 1.06 7.30 13.42
N VAL A 173 1.01 6.42 14.41
CA VAL A 173 0.14 5.25 14.41
C VAL A 173 -1.00 5.54 15.36
N GLU A 174 -2.23 5.47 14.85
CA GLU A 174 -3.43 5.75 15.66
C GLU A 174 -3.87 4.50 16.41
N ASN A 175 -4.17 4.63 17.69
CA ASN A 175 -4.67 3.53 18.51
C ASN A 175 -6.18 3.33 18.29
N ILE A 176 -6.54 2.87 17.09
CA ILE A 176 -7.93 2.62 16.67
C ILE A 176 -8.10 1.14 16.37
N LEU A 177 -8.90 0.44 17.19
CA LEU A 177 -9.07 -1.02 17.15
C LEU A 177 -10.21 -1.46 16.18
N LEU A 178 -10.26 -0.87 14.98
CA LEU A 178 -11.24 -1.23 13.94
C LEU A 178 -10.73 -2.30 12.96
N SER A 179 -9.46 -2.66 13.07
CA SER A 179 -8.79 -3.68 12.27
C SER A 179 -7.81 -4.45 13.15
N ASP A 180 -7.30 -5.56 12.66
CA ASP A 180 -6.21 -6.33 13.25
C ASP A 180 -4.83 -5.64 13.13
N HIS A 181 -4.72 -4.58 12.29
CA HIS A 181 -3.59 -3.65 12.26
C HIS A 181 -4.02 -2.25 12.69
N LEU A 182 -3.07 -1.49 13.25
CA LEU A 182 -3.25 -0.08 13.57
C LEU A 182 -2.98 0.79 12.33
N PRO A 183 -3.79 1.83 12.08
CA PRO A 183 -3.60 2.70 10.93
C PRO A 183 -2.40 3.65 11.12
N ILE A 184 -1.64 3.83 10.04
CA ILE A 184 -0.59 4.84 9.93
C ILE A 184 -1.19 6.09 9.28
N VAL A 185 -0.92 7.24 9.88
CA VAL A 185 -1.26 8.55 9.33
C VAL A 185 0.03 9.33 9.15
N SER A 186 0.31 9.76 7.91
CA SER A 186 1.49 10.57 7.60
C SER A 186 1.09 11.84 6.87
N GLU A 187 1.66 12.95 7.29
CA GLU A 187 1.63 14.22 6.57
C GLU A 187 2.93 14.37 5.79
N ILE A 188 2.81 14.53 4.48
CA ILE A 188 3.94 14.52 3.57
C ILE A 188 3.87 15.70 2.59
N GLU A 189 5.01 16.15 2.15
CA GLU A 189 5.15 17.24 1.19
C GLU A 189 5.87 16.74 -0.07
N LEU A 190 5.34 17.10 -1.24
CA LEU A 190 6.02 16.98 -2.53
C LEU A 190 6.92 18.20 -2.72
N VAL A 191 8.24 18.02 -2.56
CA VAL A 191 9.21 19.13 -2.56
C VAL A 191 9.86 19.36 -3.92
N ASN A 192 10.03 18.32 -4.75
CA ASN A 192 10.57 18.43 -6.10
C ASN A 192 9.53 17.97 -7.10
N LYS A 193 9.02 18.93 -7.87
CA LYS A 193 8.09 18.69 -8.97
C LYS A 193 8.88 18.17 -10.16
N VAL A 194 8.45 17.06 -10.72
CA VAL A 194 8.94 16.63 -12.03
C VAL A 194 8.18 17.45 -13.06
N LYS A 195 8.88 18.35 -13.74
CA LYS A 195 8.33 19.11 -14.85
C LYS A 195 8.21 18.22 -16.08
#